data_efbb543c4e38699bddd83eb4a2f65ea6
#
_entry.id   efbb543c4e38699bddd83eb4a2f65ea6
#
_cell.length_a   1.000
_cell.length_b   1.000
_cell.length_c   1.000
_cell.angle_alpha   90.00
_cell.angle_beta   90.00
_cell.angle_gamma   90.00
#
_symmetry.space_group_name_H-M   'P 1'
#
loop_
_entity.id
_entity.type
_entity.pdbx_description
1 polymer ?
#
loop_
_entity_poly.entity_id
_entity_poly.type
_entity_poly.pdbx_seq_one_letter_code
_entity_poly.pdbx_strand_id
1 'polypeptide(L)'
;GKGDKSIPVAWHTIQNAIDLGINITSLLVVILTLVIKFNFPRFVKRLPFHIPASFVSLLLVTIIVKAASIDVATIGTIPRSIGNYQAPTFADFNNLLIPALWIALLAAVESLLSARVADGMAHEEKHFEPNRELFGQGIATVAASVMGGMPATGAIARTSVNVRSHAKSRMASIFHAVVLLLIALIAAPLVSYIPTAAIAGVLLGTSYRILNPTSIVESLRTTKPEAATLVITAISVLAIDLIWGMAIGIALHLILDRIKVRTWKA
;
A
#
# COMPACT_ATOMS: atom_id res chain seq x y z
N GLY A 1 8.85 4.71 17.00
CA GLY A 1 7.58 4.66 17.72
C GLY A 1 7.17 3.23 17.95
N LYS A 2 6.72 2.91 19.13
CA LYS A 2 6.10 1.61 19.43
C LYS A 2 4.93 1.47 18.44
N GLY A 3 4.83 0.34 17.76
CA GLY A 3 3.77 0.03 16.81
C GLY A 3 2.42 -0.04 17.53
N ASP A 4 1.78 1.10 17.68
CA ASP A 4 0.46 1.19 18.24
C ASP A 4 -0.56 0.66 17.23
N LYS A 5 -1.53 -0.06 17.75
CA LYS A 5 -2.63 -0.63 16.95
C LYS A 5 -3.39 0.48 16.21
N SER A 6 -3.89 0.17 15.02
CA SER A 6 -4.52 1.17 14.13
C SER A 6 -5.67 1.96 14.78
N ILE A 7 -6.51 1.31 15.59
CA ILE A 7 -7.64 1.98 16.28
C ILE A 7 -7.16 2.95 17.37
N PRO A 8 -6.26 2.59 18.31
CA PRO A 8 -5.70 3.54 19.26
C PRO A 8 -5.01 4.74 18.59
N VAL A 9 -4.23 4.50 17.52
CA VAL A 9 -3.57 5.60 16.78
C VAL A 9 -4.61 6.54 16.17
N ALA A 10 -5.65 6.00 15.53
CA ALA A 10 -6.74 6.81 14.96
C ALA A 10 -7.48 7.59 16.06
N TRP A 11 -7.76 6.94 17.21
CA TRP A 11 -8.41 7.58 18.34
C TRP A 11 -7.59 8.73 18.92
N HIS A 12 -6.32 8.48 19.22
CA HIS A 12 -5.40 9.53 19.70
C HIS A 12 -5.23 10.66 18.68
N THR A 13 -5.22 10.35 17.39
CA THR A 13 -5.16 11.39 16.35
C THR A 13 -6.42 12.26 16.35
N ILE A 14 -7.60 11.66 16.53
CA ILE A 14 -8.87 12.39 16.64
C ILE A 14 -8.89 13.22 17.92
N GLN A 15 -8.49 12.67 19.06
CA GLN A 15 -8.40 13.41 20.32
C GLN A 15 -7.44 14.59 20.20
N ASN A 16 -6.24 14.39 19.67
CA ASN A 16 -5.28 15.47 19.44
C ASN A 16 -5.83 16.54 18.49
N ALA A 17 -6.59 16.16 17.46
CA ALA A 17 -7.22 17.11 16.55
C ALA A 17 -8.33 17.93 17.24
N ILE A 18 -9.01 17.35 18.23
CA ILE A 18 -10.02 18.05 19.05
C ILE A 18 -9.33 19.00 20.05
N ASP A 19 -8.30 18.50 20.73
CA ASP A 19 -7.63 19.22 21.83
C ASP A 19 -6.73 20.35 21.31
N LEU A 20 -5.98 20.13 20.22
CA LEU A 20 -5.04 21.08 19.61
C LEU A 20 -5.70 21.99 18.56
N GLY A 21 -6.92 21.68 18.18
CA GLY A 21 -7.63 22.31 17.07
C GLY A 21 -7.23 21.76 15.69
N ILE A 22 -8.15 21.88 14.75
CA ILE A 22 -7.92 21.46 13.37
C ILE A 22 -7.10 22.53 12.65
N ASN A 23 -5.96 22.17 12.10
CA ASN A 23 -5.21 23.06 11.23
C ASN A 23 -5.97 23.27 9.91
N ILE A 24 -6.70 24.39 9.82
CA ILE A 24 -7.53 24.76 8.68
C ILE A 24 -6.71 24.80 7.39
N THR A 25 -5.48 25.29 7.44
CA THR A 25 -4.59 25.36 6.27
C THR A 25 -4.27 23.99 5.72
N SER A 26 -3.92 23.04 6.59
CA SER A 26 -3.69 21.65 6.18
C SER A 26 -4.95 20.99 5.60
N LEU A 27 -6.11 21.25 6.21
CA LEU A 27 -7.39 20.77 5.71
C LEU A 27 -7.71 21.32 4.31
N LEU A 28 -7.49 22.59 4.08
CA LEU A 28 -7.67 23.22 2.77
C LEU A 28 -6.74 22.61 1.71
N VAL A 29 -5.49 22.32 2.07
CA VAL A 29 -4.54 21.63 1.17
C VAL A 29 -5.02 20.22 0.84
N VAL A 30 -5.56 19.45 1.79
CA VAL A 30 -6.17 18.13 1.54
C VAL A 30 -7.34 18.25 0.56
N ILE A 31 -8.27 19.18 0.81
CA ILE A 31 -9.45 19.42 -0.04
C ILE A 31 -9.01 19.82 -1.44
N LEU A 32 -8.09 20.76 -1.58
CA LEU A 32 -7.55 21.20 -2.87
C LEU A 32 -6.95 20.01 -3.64
N THR A 33 -6.18 19.17 -2.96
CA THR A 33 -5.59 17.97 -3.56
C THR A 33 -6.65 17.00 -4.08
N LEU A 34 -7.71 16.77 -3.30
CA LEU A 34 -8.83 15.91 -3.70
C LEU A 34 -9.59 16.51 -4.90
N VAL A 35 -9.87 17.82 -4.87
CA VAL A 35 -10.55 18.52 -5.98
C VAL A 35 -9.75 18.38 -7.26
N ILE A 36 -8.46 18.64 -7.24
CA ILE A 36 -7.59 18.47 -8.42
C ILE A 36 -7.58 17.02 -8.86
N LYS A 37 -7.35 16.06 -7.95
CA LYS A 37 -7.27 14.63 -8.25
C LYS A 37 -8.52 14.08 -8.91
N PHE A 38 -9.71 14.47 -8.45
CA PHE A 38 -10.97 13.96 -8.99
C PHE A 38 -11.44 14.68 -10.28
N ASN A 39 -11.07 15.95 -10.44
CA ASN A 39 -11.46 16.73 -11.63
C ASN A 39 -10.45 16.59 -12.76
N PHE A 40 -9.15 16.42 -12.47
CA PHE A 40 -8.10 16.32 -13.48
C PHE A 40 -8.41 15.32 -14.62
N PRO A 41 -8.89 14.09 -14.37
CA PRO A 41 -9.22 13.15 -15.45
C PRO A 41 -10.26 13.67 -16.45
N ARG A 42 -11.12 14.63 -16.04
CA ARG A 42 -12.13 15.24 -16.93
C ARG A 42 -11.48 16.20 -17.93
N PHE A 43 -10.42 16.91 -17.50
CA PHE A 43 -9.70 17.86 -18.35
C PHE A 43 -8.77 17.16 -19.34
N VAL A 44 -8.21 16.00 -18.96
CA VAL A 44 -7.15 15.30 -19.73
C VAL A 44 -7.71 14.23 -20.66
N LYS A 45 -9.02 14.04 -20.74
CA LYS A 45 -9.64 13.07 -21.68
C LYS A 45 -9.22 13.26 -23.15
N ARG A 46 -8.69 14.42 -23.52
CA ARG A 46 -8.26 14.76 -24.88
C ARG A 46 -6.76 14.62 -25.14
N LEU A 47 -5.96 14.33 -24.10
CA LEU A 47 -4.50 14.20 -24.27
C LEU A 47 -4.12 12.74 -24.56
N PRO A 48 -3.19 12.52 -25.51
CA PRO A 48 -2.75 11.17 -25.89
C PRO A 48 -1.94 10.46 -24.81
N PHE A 49 -1.61 11.14 -23.72
CA PHE A 49 -0.79 10.58 -22.62
C PHE A 49 -1.62 10.36 -21.36
N HIS A 50 -1.51 9.16 -20.78
CA HIS A 50 -2.11 8.83 -19.49
C HIS A 50 -1.27 9.37 -18.34
N ILE A 51 -1.48 10.62 -17.96
CA ILE A 51 -0.80 11.21 -16.79
C ILE A 51 -1.59 10.86 -15.53
N PRO A 52 -0.96 10.22 -14.51
CA PRO A 52 -1.65 9.89 -13.27
C PRO A 52 -2.16 11.14 -12.54
N ALA A 53 -3.46 11.21 -12.27
CA ALA A 53 -4.08 12.34 -11.58
C ALA A 53 -3.47 12.61 -10.19
N SER A 54 -3.01 11.56 -9.51
CA SER A 54 -2.32 11.68 -8.23
C SER A 54 -0.99 12.42 -8.34
N PHE A 55 -0.22 12.16 -9.40
CA PHE A 55 1.04 12.87 -9.64
C PHE A 55 0.81 14.35 -9.92
N VAL A 56 -0.16 14.65 -10.79
CA VAL A 56 -0.48 16.06 -11.12
C VAL A 56 -1.02 16.82 -9.92
N SER A 57 -1.89 16.19 -9.12
CA SER A 57 -2.42 16.83 -7.92
C SER A 57 -1.31 17.17 -6.91
N LEU A 58 -0.35 16.25 -6.67
CA LEU A 58 0.80 16.52 -5.81
C LEU A 58 1.67 17.65 -6.36
N LEU A 59 1.99 17.62 -7.65
CA LEU A 59 2.84 18.63 -8.28
C LEU A 59 2.19 20.02 -8.21
N LEU A 60 0.94 20.15 -8.65
CA LEU A 60 0.23 21.42 -8.66
C LEU A 60 0.05 22.00 -7.25
N VAL A 61 -0.36 21.16 -6.29
CA VAL A 61 -0.55 21.60 -4.91
C VAL A 61 0.79 22.03 -4.30
N THR A 62 1.87 21.31 -4.56
CA THR A 62 3.21 21.68 -4.10
C THR A 62 3.63 23.06 -4.65
N ILE A 63 3.40 23.29 -5.95
CA ILE A 63 3.70 24.58 -6.59
C ILE A 63 2.85 25.70 -5.97
N ILE A 64 1.54 25.48 -5.80
CA ILE A 64 0.62 26.46 -5.21
C ILE A 64 1.03 26.81 -3.78
N VAL A 65 1.28 25.81 -2.93
CA VAL A 65 1.68 25.98 -1.55
C VAL A 65 2.99 26.76 -1.44
N LYS A 66 3.96 26.41 -2.29
CA LYS A 66 5.26 27.10 -2.32
C LYS A 66 5.15 28.53 -2.86
N ALA A 67 4.39 28.75 -3.93
CA ALA A 67 4.21 30.07 -4.53
C ALA A 67 3.42 31.04 -3.60
N ALA A 68 2.44 30.51 -2.90
CA ALA A 68 1.65 31.27 -1.93
C ALA A 68 2.32 31.39 -0.55
N SER A 69 3.53 30.80 -0.38
CA SER A 69 4.27 30.79 0.91
C SER A 69 3.43 30.29 2.08
N ILE A 70 2.59 29.29 1.82
CA ILE A 70 1.70 28.72 2.83
C ILE A 70 2.53 27.84 3.79
N ASP A 71 2.48 28.15 5.08
CA ASP A 71 3.18 27.38 6.10
C ASP A 71 2.42 26.08 6.41
N VAL A 72 2.93 24.96 5.91
CA VAL A 72 2.43 23.62 6.16
C VAL A 72 3.59 22.64 6.28
N ALA A 73 3.40 21.59 7.07
CA ALA A 73 4.38 20.52 7.21
C ALA A 73 4.67 19.87 5.85
N THR A 74 5.94 19.72 5.52
CA THR A 74 6.44 19.07 4.32
C THR A 74 7.09 17.73 4.65
N ILE A 75 7.44 16.91 3.64
CA ILE A 75 8.14 15.63 3.84
C ILE A 75 9.47 15.83 4.57
N GLY A 76 10.11 16.99 4.37
CA GLY A 76 11.45 17.26 4.91
C GLY A 76 12.58 16.70 4.04
N THR A 77 13.78 16.69 4.60
CA THR A 77 14.98 16.30 3.84
C THR A 77 15.01 14.80 3.55
N ILE A 78 15.08 14.44 2.27
CA ILE A 78 15.26 13.07 1.82
C ILE A 78 16.75 12.79 1.65
N PRO A 79 17.31 11.72 2.26
CA PRO A 79 18.70 11.33 2.06
C PRO A 79 18.97 11.03 0.58
N ARG A 80 20.06 11.62 0.05
CA ARG A 80 20.51 11.37 -1.33
C ARG A 80 21.53 10.24 -1.38
N SER A 81 21.22 9.12 -0.74
CA SER A 81 22.11 7.96 -0.71
C SER A 81 21.36 6.70 -1.15
N ILE A 82 22.08 5.78 -1.75
CA ILE A 82 21.55 4.47 -2.18
C ILE A 82 21.43 3.50 -0.99
N GLY A 83 21.49 4.00 0.23
CA GLY A 83 21.58 3.20 1.44
C GLY A 83 23.03 3.04 1.91
N ASN A 84 23.22 2.44 3.04
CA ASN A 84 24.52 2.11 3.60
C ASN A 84 24.62 0.59 3.72
N TYR A 85 25.74 0.05 3.29
CA TYR A 85 26.01 -1.37 3.50
C TYR A 85 25.91 -1.72 5.00
N GLN A 86 25.08 -2.69 5.30
CA GLN A 86 24.89 -3.21 6.64
C GLN A 86 25.35 -4.67 6.66
N ALA A 87 26.44 -4.93 7.36
CA ALA A 87 26.87 -6.30 7.58
C ALA A 87 25.82 -7.03 8.45
N PRO A 88 25.42 -8.26 8.11
CA PRO A 88 24.52 -9.04 8.95
C PRO A 88 25.14 -9.25 10.32
N THR A 89 24.40 -8.90 11.38
CA THR A 89 24.78 -9.18 12.77
C THR A 89 23.86 -10.24 13.33
N PHE A 90 24.42 -11.23 14.01
CA PHE A 90 23.66 -12.33 14.63
C PHE A 90 23.48 -12.15 16.13
N ALA A 91 23.82 -10.96 16.68
CA ALA A 91 23.79 -10.69 18.11
C ALA A 91 22.42 -10.94 18.76
N ASP A 92 21.32 -10.60 18.05
CA ASP A 92 19.96 -10.73 18.55
C ASP A 92 19.15 -11.79 17.79
N PHE A 93 19.79 -12.80 17.22
CA PHE A 93 19.17 -13.79 16.35
C PHE A 93 17.93 -14.43 16.96
N ASN A 94 18.01 -14.86 18.23
CA ASN A 94 16.90 -15.52 18.91
C ASN A 94 15.67 -14.62 19.08
N ASN A 95 15.87 -13.32 19.31
CA ASN A 95 14.77 -12.35 19.46
C ASN A 95 14.17 -11.95 18.11
N LEU A 96 14.97 -12.01 17.04
CA LEU A 96 14.57 -11.60 15.70
C LEU A 96 13.96 -12.74 14.88
N LEU A 97 14.19 -13.98 15.24
CA LEU A 97 13.75 -15.15 14.47
C LEU A 97 12.22 -15.18 14.30
N ILE A 98 11.46 -15.03 15.38
CA ILE A 98 10.00 -15.07 15.34
C ILE A 98 9.43 -13.89 14.55
N PRO A 99 9.82 -12.63 14.80
CA PRO A 99 9.40 -11.51 13.95
C PRO A 99 9.78 -11.69 12.47
N ALA A 100 10.97 -12.20 12.18
CA ALA A 100 11.42 -12.45 10.81
C ALA A 100 10.54 -13.48 10.09
N LEU A 101 10.16 -14.57 10.77
CA LEU A 101 9.25 -15.58 10.22
C LEU A 101 7.86 -14.98 9.91
N TRP A 102 7.33 -14.13 10.79
CA TRP A 102 6.05 -13.44 10.54
C TRP A 102 6.14 -12.49 9.35
N ILE A 103 7.22 -11.72 9.24
CA ILE A 103 7.46 -10.82 8.11
C ILE A 103 7.61 -11.62 6.82
N ALA A 104 8.35 -12.74 6.85
CA ALA A 104 8.53 -13.60 5.69
C ALA A 104 7.20 -14.22 5.24
N LEU A 105 6.37 -14.70 6.16
CA LEU A 105 5.05 -15.25 5.86
C LEU A 105 4.14 -14.19 5.26
N LEU A 106 4.09 -12.99 5.86
CA LEU A 106 3.32 -11.86 5.34
C LEU A 106 3.77 -11.49 3.92
N ALA A 107 5.08 -11.34 3.72
CA ALA A 107 5.65 -11.00 2.42
C ALA A 107 5.33 -12.06 1.37
N ALA A 108 5.41 -13.34 1.72
CA ALA A 108 5.08 -14.45 0.84
C ALA A 108 3.60 -14.42 0.41
N VAL A 109 2.68 -14.30 1.38
CA VAL A 109 1.23 -14.26 1.11
C VAL A 109 0.87 -13.04 0.26
N GLU A 110 1.39 -11.86 0.59
CA GLU A 110 1.08 -10.62 -0.11
C GLU A 110 1.63 -10.62 -1.54
N SER A 111 2.85 -11.10 -1.75
CA SER A 111 3.47 -11.21 -3.08
C SER A 111 2.73 -12.22 -3.96
N LEU A 112 2.38 -13.40 -3.42
CA LEU A 112 1.62 -14.40 -4.17
C LEU A 112 0.20 -13.91 -4.51
N LEU A 113 -0.45 -13.22 -3.58
CA LEU A 113 -1.76 -12.64 -3.83
C LEU A 113 -1.69 -11.55 -4.90
N SER A 114 -0.68 -10.69 -4.86
CA SER A 114 -0.44 -9.67 -5.87
C SER A 114 -0.18 -10.27 -7.25
N ALA A 115 0.64 -11.32 -7.32
CA ALA A 115 0.91 -12.04 -8.55
C ALA A 115 -0.34 -12.72 -9.11
N ARG A 116 -1.15 -13.34 -8.26
CA ARG A 116 -2.42 -13.98 -8.66
C ARG A 116 -3.44 -12.98 -9.19
N VAL A 117 -3.54 -11.81 -8.58
CA VAL A 117 -4.41 -10.72 -9.06
C VAL A 117 -3.93 -10.22 -10.42
N ALA A 118 -2.62 -10.06 -10.60
CA ALA A 118 -2.04 -9.67 -11.89
C ALA A 118 -2.35 -10.68 -12.99
N ASP A 119 -2.17 -11.96 -12.69
CA ASP A 119 -2.41 -13.08 -13.59
C ASP A 119 -3.89 -13.13 -14.04
N GLY A 120 -4.82 -13.00 -13.09
CA GLY A 120 -6.25 -12.94 -13.40
C GLY A 120 -6.66 -11.71 -14.21
N MET A 121 -5.91 -10.60 -14.14
CA MET A 121 -6.18 -9.39 -14.92
C MET A 121 -5.51 -9.38 -16.30
N ALA A 122 -4.38 -10.05 -16.44
CA ALA A 122 -3.59 -10.06 -17.68
C ALA A 122 -4.18 -10.95 -18.76
N HIS A 123 -4.98 -11.96 -18.39
CA HIS A 123 -5.57 -12.96 -19.30
C HIS A 123 -4.53 -13.59 -20.22
N GLU A 124 -3.33 -13.84 -19.72
CA GLU A 124 -2.26 -14.50 -20.48
C GLU A 124 -2.35 -16.02 -20.35
N GLU A 125 -1.90 -16.75 -21.38
CA GLU A 125 -1.88 -18.23 -21.39
C GLU A 125 -0.90 -18.81 -20.36
N LYS A 126 0.18 -18.08 -20.04
CA LYS A 126 1.18 -18.49 -19.06
C LYS A 126 0.87 -17.89 -17.69
N HIS A 127 0.51 -18.76 -16.78
CA HIS A 127 0.34 -18.38 -15.36
C HIS A 127 1.68 -18.23 -14.65
N PHE A 128 1.68 -17.39 -13.58
CA PHE A 128 2.87 -17.23 -12.75
C PHE A 128 3.19 -18.51 -11.98
N GLU A 129 4.48 -18.76 -11.74
CA GLU A 129 4.94 -19.89 -10.92
C GLU A 129 5.20 -19.42 -9.48
N PRO A 130 4.42 -19.90 -8.49
CA PRO A 130 4.53 -19.44 -7.10
C PRO A 130 5.93 -19.62 -6.50
N ASN A 131 6.58 -20.74 -6.80
CA ASN A 131 7.92 -21.03 -6.26
C ASN A 131 8.98 -20.06 -6.80
N ARG A 132 8.92 -19.72 -8.08
CA ARG A 132 9.83 -18.72 -8.69
C ARG A 132 9.60 -17.34 -8.13
N GLU A 133 8.33 -16.96 -7.92
CA GLU A 133 7.98 -15.67 -7.33
C GLU A 133 8.55 -15.56 -5.92
N LEU A 134 8.30 -16.55 -5.06
CA LEU A 134 8.81 -16.56 -3.69
C LEU A 134 10.35 -16.58 -3.62
N PHE A 135 11.00 -17.35 -4.50
CA PHE A 135 12.45 -17.38 -4.56
C PHE A 135 13.03 -16.02 -4.98
N GLY A 136 12.44 -15.40 -6.01
CA GLY A 136 12.83 -14.04 -6.44
C GLY A 136 12.61 -13.00 -5.36
N GLN A 137 11.48 -13.05 -4.67
CA GLN A 137 11.15 -12.20 -3.53
C GLN A 137 12.16 -12.36 -2.39
N GLY A 138 12.52 -13.59 -2.07
CA GLY A 138 13.54 -13.88 -1.04
C GLY A 138 14.90 -13.25 -1.37
N ILE A 139 15.41 -13.46 -2.58
CA ILE A 139 16.66 -12.84 -3.03
C ILE A 139 16.59 -11.32 -2.99
N ALA A 140 15.49 -10.73 -3.48
CA ALA A 140 15.31 -9.29 -3.48
C ALA A 140 15.30 -8.70 -2.07
N THR A 141 14.65 -9.40 -1.12
CA THR A 141 14.59 -8.98 0.29
C THR A 141 15.96 -9.04 0.96
N VAL A 142 16.73 -10.11 0.70
CA VAL A 142 18.12 -10.24 1.21
C VAL A 142 18.99 -9.11 0.64
N ALA A 143 18.93 -8.87 -0.67
CA ALA A 143 19.70 -7.79 -1.31
C ALA A 143 19.32 -6.41 -0.74
N ALA A 144 18.03 -6.14 -0.55
CA ALA A 144 17.56 -4.90 0.06
C ALA A 144 18.09 -4.74 1.49
N SER A 145 18.04 -5.81 2.31
CA SER A 145 18.51 -5.78 3.69
C SER A 145 20.01 -5.51 3.81
N VAL A 146 20.83 -6.09 2.93
CA VAL A 146 22.29 -5.84 2.87
C VAL A 146 22.57 -4.36 2.55
N MET A 147 21.71 -3.70 1.79
CA MET A 147 21.79 -2.26 1.50
C MET A 147 21.12 -1.38 2.58
N GLY A 148 20.76 -1.95 3.74
CA GLY A 148 20.10 -1.23 4.82
C GLY A 148 18.62 -0.92 4.55
N GLY A 149 18.02 -1.56 3.55
CA GLY A 149 16.60 -1.42 3.23
C GLY A 149 15.70 -2.32 4.08
N MET A 150 14.42 -1.99 4.11
CA MET A 150 13.39 -2.84 4.74
C MET A 150 12.92 -3.93 3.76
N PRO A 151 12.40 -5.07 4.29
CA PRO A 151 11.69 -6.04 3.47
C PRO A 151 10.55 -5.38 2.68
N ALA A 152 10.42 -5.73 1.42
CA ALA A 152 9.39 -5.19 0.54
C ALA A 152 8.57 -6.32 -0.07
N THR A 153 7.31 -6.03 -0.42
CA THR A 153 6.37 -6.98 -1.00
C THR A 153 5.74 -6.44 -2.28
N GLY A 154 5.13 -7.32 -3.06
CA GLY A 154 4.31 -6.95 -4.20
C GLY A 154 2.98 -6.32 -3.75
N ALA A 155 2.79 -5.03 -3.99
CA ALA A 155 1.54 -4.35 -3.63
C ALA A 155 0.47 -4.52 -4.71
N ILE A 156 -0.66 -5.13 -4.37
CA ILE A 156 -1.80 -5.40 -5.28
C ILE A 156 -2.24 -4.14 -6.05
N ALA A 157 -2.36 -3.01 -5.37
CA ALA A 157 -2.79 -1.77 -5.98
C ALA A 157 -1.83 -1.29 -7.08
N ARG A 158 -0.51 -1.32 -6.83
CA ARG A 158 0.52 -0.94 -7.81
C ARG A 158 0.58 -1.94 -8.97
N THR A 159 0.52 -3.23 -8.65
CA THR A 159 0.48 -4.31 -9.64
C THR A 159 -0.73 -4.16 -10.57
N SER A 160 -1.91 -3.92 -10.01
CA SER A 160 -3.13 -3.68 -10.80
C SER A 160 -3.01 -2.47 -11.73
N VAL A 161 -2.41 -1.38 -11.27
CA VAL A 161 -2.16 -0.20 -12.11
C VAL A 161 -1.19 -0.55 -13.25
N ASN A 162 -0.13 -1.30 -12.96
CA ASN A 162 0.86 -1.71 -13.95
C ASN A 162 0.22 -2.56 -15.08
N VAL A 163 -0.58 -3.55 -14.71
CA VAL A 163 -1.30 -4.42 -15.66
C VAL A 163 -2.31 -3.60 -16.48
N ARG A 164 -3.10 -2.73 -15.85
CA ARG A 164 -4.05 -1.85 -16.54
C ARG A 164 -3.38 -0.85 -17.47
N SER A 165 -2.13 -0.51 -17.21
CA SER A 165 -1.29 0.32 -18.09
C SER A 165 -0.66 -0.48 -19.25
N HIS A 166 -1.11 -1.71 -19.46
CA HIS A 166 -0.65 -2.62 -20.51
C HIS A 166 0.84 -2.98 -20.42
N ALA A 167 1.39 -3.07 -19.22
CA ALA A 167 2.73 -3.59 -19.03
C ALA A 167 2.78 -5.08 -19.38
N LYS A 168 3.61 -5.44 -20.37
CA LYS A 168 3.73 -6.81 -20.88
C LYS A 168 5.03 -7.51 -20.47
N SER A 169 5.89 -6.83 -19.72
CA SER A 169 7.19 -7.39 -19.37
C SER A 169 7.68 -6.91 -18.00
N ARG A 170 8.62 -7.65 -17.44
CA ARG A 170 9.32 -7.31 -16.18
C ARG A 170 10.09 -6.00 -16.27
N MET A 171 10.39 -5.54 -17.50
CA MET A 171 11.08 -4.27 -17.72
C MET A 171 10.32 -3.08 -17.15
N ALA A 172 8.98 -3.13 -17.11
CA ALA A 172 8.16 -2.08 -16.49
C ALA A 172 8.52 -1.87 -15.01
N SER A 173 8.71 -2.94 -14.24
CA SER A 173 9.09 -2.88 -12.83
C SER A 173 10.56 -2.43 -12.66
N ILE A 174 11.45 -2.85 -13.53
CA ILE A 174 12.86 -2.42 -13.53
C ILE A 174 12.95 -0.91 -13.81
N PHE A 175 12.29 -0.43 -14.86
CA PHE A 175 12.24 1.00 -15.17
C PHE A 175 11.60 1.81 -14.04
N HIS A 176 10.56 1.29 -13.41
CA HIS A 176 9.96 1.93 -12.24
C HIS A 176 10.99 2.10 -11.11
N ALA A 177 11.77 1.06 -10.79
CA ALA A 177 12.81 1.12 -9.77
C ALA A 177 13.91 2.12 -10.14
N VAL A 178 14.37 2.12 -11.40
CA VAL A 178 15.37 3.09 -11.89
C VAL A 178 14.85 4.53 -11.80
N VAL A 179 13.61 4.78 -12.22
CA VAL A 179 13.00 6.11 -12.13
C VAL A 179 12.87 6.57 -10.68
N LEU A 180 12.47 5.69 -9.77
CA LEU A 180 12.41 6.03 -8.33
C LEU A 180 13.80 6.35 -7.78
N LEU A 181 14.81 5.60 -8.17
CA LEU A 181 16.19 5.86 -7.78
C LEU A 181 16.67 7.23 -8.31
N LEU A 182 16.41 7.54 -9.57
CA LEU A 182 16.75 8.83 -10.15
C LEU A 182 16.02 9.99 -9.44
N ILE A 183 14.74 9.80 -9.12
CA ILE A 183 13.98 10.78 -8.34
C ILE A 183 14.61 10.97 -6.96
N ALA A 184 14.97 9.90 -6.27
CA ALA A 184 15.60 9.98 -4.95
C ALA A 184 16.96 10.68 -4.98
N LEU A 185 17.77 10.45 -6.01
CA LEU A 185 19.11 11.03 -6.11
C LEU A 185 19.10 12.47 -6.65
N ILE A 186 18.27 12.76 -7.64
CA ILE A 186 18.30 14.04 -8.37
C ILE A 186 17.19 14.97 -7.90
N ALA A 187 15.96 14.46 -7.76
CA ALA A 187 14.79 15.25 -7.45
C ALA A 187 14.44 15.31 -5.96
N ALA A 188 15.27 14.71 -5.09
CA ALA A 188 15.06 14.74 -3.64
C ALA A 188 14.75 16.15 -3.08
N PRO A 189 15.44 17.23 -3.49
CA PRO A 189 15.11 18.58 -3.01
C PRO A 189 13.72 19.04 -3.44
N LEU A 190 13.26 18.66 -4.64
CA LEU A 190 11.92 19.02 -5.11
C LEU A 190 10.84 18.24 -4.33
N VAL A 191 11.10 16.96 -4.08
CA VAL A 191 10.19 16.09 -3.33
C VAL A 191 10.09 16.51 -1.87
N SER A 192 11.16 17.07 -1.27
CA SER A 192 11.17 17.58 0.11
C SER A 192 10.14 18.68 0.36
N TYR A 193 9.78 19.46 -0.66
CA TYR A 193 8.77 20.51 -0.55
C TYR A 193 7.33 20.02 -0.61
N ILE A 194 7.09 18.73 -0.88
CA ILE A 194 5.72 18.21 -0.97
C ILE A 194 5.05 18.30 0.39
N PRO A 195 3.88 18.98 0.49
CA PRO A 195 3.13 19.05 1.74
C PRO A 195 2.63 17.66 2.16
N THR A 196 2.82 17.31 3.42
CA THR A 196 2.28 16.04 3.97
C THR A 196 0.76 15.98 3.86
N ALA A 197 0.08 17.13 3.99
CA ALA A 197 -1.35 17.25 3.75
C ALA A 197 -1.76 16.88 2.31
N ALA A 198 -0.94 17.21 1.30
CA ALA A 198 -1.21 16.81 -0.09
C ALA A 198 -1.09 15.28 -0.27
N ILE A 199 -0.13 14.66 0.39
CA ILE A 199 0.00 13.18 0.39
C ILE A 199 -1.22 12.55 1.05
N ALA A 200 -1.66 13.07 2.20
CA ALA A 200 -2.88 12.61 2.87
C ALA A 200 -4.10 12.69 1.94
N GLY A 201 -4.27 13.81 1.21
CA GLY A 201 -5.32 13.98 0.21
C GLY A 201 -5.26 12.93 -0.91
N VAL A 202 -4.06 12.65 -1.44
CA VAL A 202 -3.87 11.59 -2.45
C VAL A 202 -4.21 10.22 -1.88
N LEU A 203 -3.77 9.91 -0.67
CA LEU A 203 -4.04 8.63 -0.01
C LEU A 203 -5.55 8.45 0.23
N LEU A 204 -6.23 9.45 0.77
CA LEU A 204 -7.68 9.44 0.95
C LEU A 204 -8.43 9.21 -0.37
N GLY A 205 -8.08 9.95 -1.40
CA GLY A 205 -8.70 9.78 -2.72
C GLY A 205 -8.38 8.44 -3.39
N THR A 206 -7.24 7.82 -3.05
CA THR A 206 -6.88 6.48 -3.53
C THR A 206 -7.65 5.41 -2.76
N SER A 207 -7.73 5.53 -1.43
CA SER A 207 -8.50 4.64 -0.57
C SER A 207 -9.98 4.61 -0.97
N TYR A 208 -10.56 5.77 -1.27
CA TYR A 208 -11.93 5.86 -1.76
C TYR A 208 -12.14 5.09 -3.08
N ARG A 209 -11.15 5.07 -3.98
CA ARG A 209 -11.22 4.29 -5.23
C ARG A 209 -11.01 2.79 -5.05
N ILE A 210 -10.22 2.40 -4.03
CA ILE A 210 -9.96 0.99 -3.70
C ILE A 210 -11.17 0.39 -2.99
N LEU A 211 -11.84 1.16 -2.13
CA LEU A 211 -13.11 0.79 -1.54
C LEU A 211 -14.15 0.65 -2.65
N ASN A 212 -14.34 -0.58 -3.12
CA ASN A 212 -15.39 -0.92 -4.07
C ASN A 212 -16.65 -1.36 -3.28
N PRO A 213 -17.59 -0.46 -3.01
CA PRO A 213 -18.77 -0.79 -2.20
C PRO A 213 -19.61 -1.90 -2.83
N THR A 214 -19.62 -2.00 -4.15
CA THR A 214 -20.32 -3.05 -4.88
C THR A 214 -19.77 -4.44 -4.52
N SER A 215 -18.46 -4.61 -4.60
CA SER A 215 -17.82 -5.89 -4.25
C SER A 215 -17.98 -6.25 -2.78
N ILE A 216 -17.96 -5.26 -1.88
CA ILE A 216 -18.21 -5.48 -0.45
C ILE A 216 -19.64 -5.97 -0.24
N VAL A 217 -20.64 -5.29 -0.83
CA VAL A 217 -22.05 -5.67 -0.73
C VAL A 217 -22.32 -7.04 -1.36
N GLU A 218 -21.71 -7.33 -2.50
CA GLU A 218 -21.80 -8.65 -3.13
C GLU A 218 -21.25 -9.74 -2.20
N SER A 219 -20.04 -9.55 -1.65
CA SER A 219 -19.44 -10.50 -0.71
C SER A 219 -20.28 -10.70 0.56
N LEU A 220 -20.93 -9.64 1.05
CA LEU A 220 -21.83 -9.73 2.19
C LEU A 220 -23.15 -10.45 1.86
N ARG A 221 -23.55 -10.48 0.60
CA ARG A 221 -24.77 -11.14 0.12
C ARG A 221 -24.57 -12.58 -0.35
N THR A 222 -23.32 -13.06 -0.45
CA THR A 222 -23.02 -14.41 -0.95
C THR A 222 -23.59 -15.46 0.01
N THR A 223 -22.82 -15.90 0.98
CA THR A 223 -23.28 -16.85 2.00
C THR A 223 -23.03 -16.30 3.40
N LYS A 224 -23.87 -16.69 4.37
CA LYS A 224 -23.69 -16.25 5.76
C LYS A 224 -22.29 -16.53 6.33
N PRO A 225 -21.68 -17.72 6.09
CA PRO A 225 -20.31 -17.98 6.57
C PRO A 225 -19.25 -17.12 5.87
N GLU A 226 -19.39 -16.84 4.59
CA GLU A 226 -18.45 -15.96 3.87
C GLU A 226 -18.55 -14.51 4.33
N ALA A 227 -19.77 -14.02 4.51
CA ALA A 227 -20.03 -12.69 5.07
C ALA A 227 -19.47 -12.56 6.50
N ALA A 228 -19.66 -13.57 7.35
CA ALA A 228 -19.10 -13.61 8.70
C ALA A 228 -17.56 -13.59 8.66
N THR A 229 -16.96 -14.40 7.81
CA THR A 229 -15.50 -14.43 7.62
C THR A 229 -14.97 -13.06 7.20
N LEU A 230 -15.60 -12.41 6.23
CA LEU A 230 -15.20 -11.09 5.77
C LEU A 230 -15.27 -10.04 6.89
N VAL A 231 -16.39 -10.00 7.62
CA VAL A 231 -16.60 -9.03 8.71
C VAL A 231 -15.63 -9.27 9.86
N ILE A 232 -15.48 -10.52 10.31
CA ILE A 232 -14.58 -10.87 11.41
C ILE A 232 -13.12 -10.57 11.02
N THR A 233 -12.72 -10.93 9.80
CA THR A 233 -11.36 -10.62 9.31
C THR A 233 -11.12 -9.11 9.28
N ALA A 234 -12.05 -8.34 8.72
CA ALA A 234 -11.92 -6.88 8.66
C ALA A 234 -11.81 -6.24 10.05
N ILE A 235 -12.68 -6.67 10.99
CA ILE A 235 -12.62 -6.19 12.37
C ILE A 235 -11.29 -6.60 13.03
N SER A 236 -10.86 -7.83 12.84
CA SER A 236 -9.61 -8.32 13.44
C SER A 236 -8.37 -7.58 12.90
N VAL A 237 -8.33 -7.29 11.59
CA VAL A 237 -7.26 -6.48 10.98
C VAL A 237 -7.23 -5.07 11.58
N LEU A 238 -8.36 -4.45 11.81
CA LEU A 238 -8.44 -3.11 12.39
C LEU A 238 -8.13 -3.09 13.88
N ALA A 239 -8.63 -4.08 14.63
CA ALA A 239 -8.54 -4.11 16.09
C ALA A 239 -7.21 -4.65 16.62
N ILE A 240 -6.60 -5.58 15.91
CA ILE A 240 -5.36 -6.25 16.35
C ILE A 240 -4.20 -5.78 15.48
N ASP A 241 -4.04 -6.37 14.31
CA ASP A 241 -3.15 -5.98 13.22
C ASP A 241 -3.45 -6.81 11.95
N LEU A 242 -2.72 -6.49 10.86
CA LEU A 242 -2.91 -7.15 9.57
C LEU A 242 -2.57 -8.66 9.64
N ILE A 243 -1.50 -9.04 10.35
CA ILE A 243 -1.00 -10.43 10.41
C ILE A 243 -2.01 -11.31 11.15
N TRP A 244 -2.36 -10.91 12.37
CA TRP A 244 -3.32 -11.65 13.19
C TRP A 244 -4.73 -11.63 12.59
N GLY A 245 -5.13 -10.51 12.00
CA GLY A 245 -6.41 -10.41 11.32
C GLY A 245 -6.53 -11.39 10.15
N MET A 246 -5.49 -11.50 9.31
CA MET A 246 -5.45 -12.49 8.23
C MET A 246 -5.41 -13.92 8.76
N ALA A 247 -4.61 -14.21 9.79
CA ALA A 247 -4.53 -15.54 10.40
C ALA A 247 -5.90 -15.99 10.92
N ILE A 248 -6.62 -15.11 11.62
CA ILE A 248 -7.98 -15.36 12.11
C ILE A 248 -8.94 -15.61 10.93
N GLY A 249 -8.86 -14.80 9.88
CA GLY A 249 -9.69 -14.94 8.69
C GLY A 249 -9.47 -16.27 7.98
N ILE A 250 -8.21 -16.67 7.77
CA ILE A 250 -7.86 -17.96 7.15
C ILE A 250 -8.33 -19.13 8.03
N ALA A 251 -8.05 -19.07 9.33
CA ALA A 251 -8.47 -20.13 10.26
C ALA A 251 -10.00 -20.28 10.27
N LEU A 252 -10.73 -19.17 10.34
CA LEU A 252 -12.19 -19.17 10.31
C LEU A 252 -12.73 -19.74 8.99
N HIS A 253 -12.16 -19.34 7.86
CA HIS A 253 -12.54 -19.86 6.55
C HIS A 253 -12.35 -21.38 6.47
N LEU A 254 -11.19 -21.88 6.91
CA LEU A 254 -10.90 -23.32 6.91
C LEU A 254 -11.84 -24.11 7.83
N ILE A 255 -12.18 -23.56 9.00
CA ILE A 255 -13.12 -24.19 9.93
C ILE A 255 -14.53 -24.24 9.32
N LEU A 256 -15.01 -23.15 8.77
CA LEU A 256 -16.34 -23.08 8.17
C LEU A 256 -16.48 -23.95 6.93
N ASP A 257 -15.44 -24.03 6.11
CA ASP A 257 -15.40 -24.90 4.93
C ASP A 257 -15.43 -26.38 5.33
N ARG A 258 -14.71 -26.78 6.37
CA ARG A 258 -14.77 -28.14 6.90
C ARG A 258 -16.15 -28.50 7.48
N ILE A 259 -16.84 -27.56 8.13
CA ILE A 259 -18.19 -27.75 8.62
C ILE A 259 -19.16 -27.92 7.45
N LYS A 260 -19.05 -27.10 6.39
CA LYS A 260 -19.87 -27.17 5.19
C LYS A 260 -19.74 -28.53 4.48
N VAL A 261 -18.52 -29.05 4.37
CA VAL A 261 -18.25 -30.38 3.79
C VAL A 261 -18.84 -31.50 4.63
N ARG A 262 -18.87 -31.39 5.95
CA ARG A 262 -19.49 -32.41 6.84
C ARG A 262 -21.00 -32.43 6.73
N THR A 263 -21.66 -31.29 6.58
CA THR A 263 -23.13 -31.21 6.45
C THR A 263 -23.62 -31.67 5.08
N TRP A 264 -22.76 -31.77 4.07
CA TRP A 264 -23.10 -32.30 2.74
C TRP A 264 -22.91 -33.83 2.63
N LYS A 265 -22.23 -34.46 3.60
CA LYS A 265 -22.00 -35.91 3.66
C LYS A 265 -22.89 -36.63 4.68
N ALA A 266 -23.71 -35.90 5.40
CA ALA A 266 -24.78 -36.42 6.29
C ALA A 266 -26.14 -36.22 5.65
#